data_68bab85b95211b420e538cd2b3df393f
#
_entry.id   68bab85b95211b420e538cd2b3df393f
#
_cell.length_a   1.000
_cell.length_b   1.000
_cell.length_c   1.000
_cell.angle_alpha   90.00
_cell.angle_beta   90.00
_cell.angle_gamma   90.00
#
_symmetry.space_group_name_H-M   'P 1'
#
loop_
_entity.id
_entity.type
_entity.pdbx_description
1 polymer ?
#
loop_
_entity_poly.entity_id
_entity_poly.type
_entity_poly.pdbx_seq_one_letter_code
_entity_poly.pdbx_strand_id
1 'polypeptide(L)'
;MQARAAQIVNSQWFHWLIIGLILLTALLVGLETSDTVIAEYEPLLLWLNQAILAVFVIEAILKIIAVWPEPGKYFKDGWNLFDFTIVVFSLLPATGEFAMVARLMRLLRVVRLISAIPELRLIVTTLINSIPSMLHVVLLMSIIFYIYAVIGYHLFHDHDPTHWRTLGLALLTLFRVVTLEDWTDVMYTAMEWNPYAWIYFVSFVVVGTFVVVNLFIAVVLNNLDEAKQERLKELSPVPSRDELLREVRATQETLKRLHDRLEKLE
;
A
#
# COMPACT_ATOMS: atom_id res chain seq x y z
N MET A 1 18.05 7.23 30.45
CA MET A 1 17.17 6.17 29.91
C MET A 1 17.03 6.27 28.40
N GLN A 2 16.74 7.46 27.86
CA GLN A 2 16.56 7.71 26.40
C GLN A 2 17.74 7.20 25.53
N ALA A 3 19.00 7.60 25.87
CA ALA A 3 20.16 7.20 25.07
C ALA A 3 20.37 5.67 25.02
N ARG A 4 20.11 4.96 26.11
CA ARG A 4 20.17 3.49 26.14
C ARG A 4 19.06 2.85 25.36
N ALA A 5 17.82 3.36 25.42
CA ALA A 5 16.69 2.87 24.63
C ALA A 5 16.98 3.07 23.13
N ALA A 6 17.47 4.24 22.72
CA ALA A 6 17.85 4.51 21.34
C ALA A 6 18.98 3.60 20.84
N GLN A 7 19.99 3.31 21.68
CA GLN A 7 21.06 2.36 21.34
C GLN A 7 20.53 0.94 21.12
N ILE A 8 19.60 0.47 21.96
CA ILE A 8 19.00 -0.87 21.84
C ILE A 8 18.17 -0.94 20.55
N VAL A 9 17.25 0.01 20.36
CA VAL A 9 16.32 0.02 19.21
C VAL A 9 17.07 0.11 17.88
N ASN A 10 18.19 0.85 17.82
CA ASN A 10 18.99 1.01 16.61
C ASN A 10 20.04 -0.09 16.41
N SER A 11 20.15 -1.07 17.31
CA SER A 11 21.13 -2.15 17.20
C SER A 11 20.67 -3.20 16.17
N GLN A 12 21.59 -3.69 15.37
CA GLN A 12 21.33 -4.75 14.40
C GLN A 12 20.81 -6.03 15.06
N TRP A 13 21.37 -6.38 16.24
CA TRP A 13 20.92 -7.54 17.00
C TRP A 13 19.44 -7.45 17.37
N PHE A 14 18.98 -6.31 17.87
CA PHE A 14 17.58 -6.09 18.25
C PHE A 14 16.66 -6.19 17.02
N HIS A 15 17.08 -5.62 15.90
CA HIS A 15 16.35 -5.71 14.64
C HIS A 15 16.15 -7.16 14.18
N TRP A 16 17.23 -7.97 14.14
CA TRP A 16 17.14 -9.38 13.78
C TRP A 16 16.35 -10.21 14.78
N LEU A 17 16.40 -9.88 16.07
CA LEU A 17 15.56 -10.49 17.10
C LEU A 17 14.07 -10.29 16.78
N ILE A 18 13.66 -9.05 16.48
CA ILE A 18 12.26 -8.72 16.16
C ILE A 18 11.81 -9.44 14.90
N ILE A 19 12.60 -9.45 13.83
CA ILE A 19 12.31 -10.22 12.61
C ILE A 19 12.14 -11.71 12.93
N GLY A 20 13.05 -12.30 13.70
CA GLY A 20 12.98 -13.70 14.12
C GLY A 20 11.69 -14.02 14.89
N LEU A 21 11.27 -13.13 15.80
CA LEU A 21 10.02 -13.28 16.54
C LEU A 21 8.78 -13.15 15.66
N ILE A 22 8.80 -12.28 14.65
CA ILE A 22 7.70 -12.17 13.68
C ILE A 22 7.59 -13.44 12.85
N LEU A 23 8.73 -13.98 12.37
CA LEU A 23 8.77 -15.24 11.63
C LEU A 23 8.30 -16.42 12.51
N LEU A 24 8.71 -16.46 13.77
CA LEU A 24 8.22 -17.46 14.72
C LEU A 24 6.70 -17.35 14.92
N THR A 25 6.18 -16.11 15.02
CA THR A 25 4.71 -15.88 15.08
C THR A 25 4.03 -16.43 13.84
N ALA A 26 4.59 -16.23 12.65
CA ALA A 26 4.03 -16.75 11.40
C ALA A 26 3.96 -18.29 11.41
N LEU A 27 5.00 -18.95 11.90
CA LEU A 27 5.04 -20.39 12.06
C LEU A 27 4.00 -20.89 13.08
N LEU A 28 3.90 -20.24 14.24
CA LEU A 28 2.92 -20.59 15.26
C LEU A 28 1.49 -20.48 14.76
N VAL A 29 1.17 -19.38 14.07
CA VAL A 29 -0.14 -19.16 13.44
C VAL A 29 -0.43 -20.25 12.39
N GLY A 30 0.57 -20.64 11.60
CA GLY A 30 0.44 -21.77 10.65
C GLY A 30 0.17 -23.10 11.37
N LEU A 31 0.83 -23.36 12.49
CA LEU A 31 0.61 -24.56 13.30
C LEU A 31 -0.79 -24.57 13.96
N GLU A 32 -1.29 -23.41 14.35
CA GLU A 32 -2.64 -23.23 14.91
C GLU A 32 -3.77 -23.47 13.88
N THR A 33 -3.49 -23.73 12.61
CA THR A 33 -4.50 -24.16 11.64
C THR A 33 -4.82 -25.66 11.72
N SER A 34 -3.98 -26.44 12.42
CA SER A 34 -4.15 -27.88 12.59
C SER A 34 -4.81 -28.22 13.92
N ASP A 35 -6.01 -28.78 13.88
CA ASP A 35 -6.76 -29.18 15.07
C ASP A 35 -6.00 -30.22 15.95
N THR A 36 -5.18 -31.06 15.33
CA THR A 36 -4.36 -32.05 16.04
C THR A 36 -3.25 -31.39 16.85
N VAL A 37 -2.60 -30.36 16.29
CA VAL A 37 -1.54 -29.62 16.97
C VAL A 37 -2.12 -28.79 18.12
N ILE A 38 -3.28 -28.15 17.89
CA ILE A 38 -3.97 -27.41 18.96
C ILE A 38 -4.30 -28.34 20.12
N ALA A 39 -4.91 -29.50 19.84
CA ALA A 39 -5.35 -30.44 20.89
C ALA A 39 -4.18 -30.93 21.76
N GLU A 40 -2.97 -31.08 21.20
CA GLU A 40 -1.82 -31.61 21.92
C GLU A 40 -0.98 -30.52 22.59
N TYR A 41 -0.85 -29.31 21.94
CA TYR A 41 0.11 -28.29 22.34
C TYR A 41 -0.53 -26.93 22.71
N GLU A 42 -1.85 -26.87 22.91
CA GLU A 42 -2.58 -25.60 23.20
C GLU A 42 -1.92 -24.75 24.31
N PRO A 43 -1.55 -25.32 25.50
CA PRO A 43 -0.95 -24.50 26.56
C PRO A 43 0.39 -23.89 26.17
N LEU A 44 1.21 -24.64 25.41
CA LEU A 44 2.52 -24.20 24.93
C LEU A 44 2.37 -23.09 23.90
N LEU A 45 1.45 -23.25 22.94
CA LEU A 45 1.15 -22.26 21.89
C LEU A 45 0.65 -20.96 22.52
N LEU A 46 -0.25 -21.02 23.48
CA LEU A 46 -0.76 -19.86 24.21
C LEU A 46 0.37 -19.13 24.95
N TRP A 47 1.22 -19.88 25.67
CA TRP A 47 2.35 -19.28 26.40
C TRP A 47 3.34 -18.59 25.45
N LEU A 48 3.71 -19.24 24.34
CA LEU A 48 4.62 -18.67 23.34
C LEU A 48 4.03 -17.40 22.73
N ASN A 49 2.76 -17.42 22.35
CA ASN A 49 2.08 -16.24 21.81
C ASN A 49 2.05 -15.06 22.78
N GLN A 50 1.84 -15.32 24.09
CA GLN A 50 1.87 -14.29 25.13
C GLN A 50 3.28 -13.76 25.36
N ALA A 51 4.28 -14.63 25.37
CA ALA A 51 5.68 -14.23 25.53
C ALA A 51 6.14 -13.34 24.37
N ILE A 52 5.83 -13.72 23.14
CA ILE A 52 6.15 -12.92 21.95
C ILE A 52 5.42 -11.56 21.99
N LEU A 53 4.13 -11.55 22.34
CA LEU A 53 3.37 -10.31 22.48
C LEU A 53 3.99 -9.38 23.52
N ALA A 54 4.43 -9.91 24.67
CA ALA A 54 5.12 -9.12 25.69
C ALA A 54 6.40 -8.46 25.14
N VAL A 55 7.18 -9.17 24.33
CA VAL A 55 8.37 -8.60 23.68
C VAL A 55 7.99 -7.49 22.72
N PHE A 56 6.90 -7.64 21.92
CA PHE A 56 6.43 -6.59 21.02
C PHE A 56 5.91 -5.34 21.77
N VAL A 57 5.28 -5.53 22.92
CA VAL A 57 4.91 -4.40 23.81
C VAL A 57 6.15 -3.69 24.32
N ILE A 58 7.16 -4.44 24.79
CA ILE A 58 8.43 -3.87 25.24
C ILE A 58 9.13 -3.11 24.10
N GLU A 59 9.14 -3.66 22.89
CA GLU A 59 9.67 -2.99 21.70
C GLU A 59 8.98 -1.64 21.46
N ALA A 60 7.64 -1.61 21.46
CA ALA A 60 6.88 -0.37 21.27
C ALA A 60 7.20 0.67 22.34
N ILE A 61 7.27 0.25 23.61
CA ILE A 61 7.64 1.12 24.72
C ILE A 61 9.06 1.66 24.55
N LEU A 62 10.03 0.82 24.18
CA LEU A 62 11.41 1.24 23.95
C LEU A 62 11.52 2.24 22.80
N LYS A 63 10.80 2.03 21.70
CA LYS A 63 10.73 2.97 20.56
C LYS A 63 10.15 4.33 20.99
N ILE A 64 9.12 4.35 21.83
CA ILE A 64 8.51 5.59 22.36
C ILE A 64 9.51 6.30 23.30
N ILE A 65 10.18 5.58 24.19
CA ILE A 65 11.18 6.15 25.10
C ILE A 65 12.39 6.70 24.32
N ALA A 66 12.79 6.07 23.23
CA ALA A 66 13.92 6.51 22.40
C ALA A 66 13.71 7.91 21.80
N VAL A 67 12.46 8.32 21.55
CA VAL A 67 12.11 9.65 21.00
C VAL A 67 11.69 10.67 22.06
N TRP A 68 11.79 10.32 23.36
CA TRP A 68 11.49 11.26 24.46
C TRP A 68 12.43 12.50 24.37
N PRO A 69 11.99 13.76 24.66
CA PRO A 69 10.75 14.15 25.32
C PRO A 69 9.56 14.38 24.36
N GLU A 70 9.69 14.08 23.07
CA GLU A 70 8.64 14.30 22.08
C GLU A 70 8.02 12.98 21.57
N PRO A 71 7.21 12.26 22.38
CA PRO A 71 6.63 10.98 21.98
C PRO A 71 5.72 11.10 20.75
N GLY A 72 5.21 12.31 20.47
CA GLY A 72 4.46 12.58 19.25
C GLY A 72 5.24 12.33 17.95
N LYS A 73 6.56 12.37 17.97
CA LYS A 73 7.39 12.01 16.81
C LYS A 73 7.26 10.54 16.43
N TYR A 74 7.05 9.66 17.40
CA TYR A 74 6.81 8.24 17.14
C TYR A 74 5.56 8.02 16.30
N PHE A 75 4.46 8.69 16.64
CA PHE A 75 3.17 8.55 15.96
C PHE A 75 3.08 9.33 14.62
N LYS A 76 4.05 10.20 14.32
CA LYS A 76 4.16 10.84 13.01
C LYS A 76 4.74 9.92 11.93
N ASP A 77 5.50 8.89 12.31
CA ASP A 77 5.95 7.85 11.38
C ASP A 77 4.82 6.84 11.18
N GLY A 78 4.31 6.74 9.95
CA GLY A 78 3.22 5.84 9.60
C GLY A 78 3.54 4.36 9.88
N TRP A 79 4.80 3.94 9.75
CA TRP A 79 5.21 2.56 10.03
C TRP A 79 5.23 2.26 11.54
N ASN A 80 5.67 3.20 12.35
CA ASN A 80 5.58 3.06 13.80
C ASN A 80 4.13 3.03 14.29
N LEU A 81 3.26 3.87 13.71
CA LEU A 81 1.83 3.87 13.99
C LEU A 81 1.18 2.54 13.60
N PHE A 82 1.55 1.99 12.45
CA PHE A 82 1.08 0.68 11.97
C PHE A 82 1.47 -0.43 12.95
N ASP A 83 2.76 -0.52 13.32
CA ASP A 83 3.24 -1.51 14.30
C ASP A 83 2.54 -1.38 15.65
N PHE A 84 2.40 -0.15 16.15
CA PHE A 84 1.72 0.15 17.41
C PHE A 84 0.26 -0.28 17.39
N THR A 85 -0.44 0.00 16.30
CA THR A 85 -1.84 -0.37 16.11
C THR A 85 -2.02 -1.89 16.19
N ILE A 86 -1.17 -2.66 15.52
CA ILE A 86 -1.20 -4.12 15.57
C ILE A 86 -0.95 -4.63 17.00
N VAL A 87 0.01 -4.04 17.72
CA VAL A 87 0.30 -4.44 19.11
C VAL A 87 -0.90 -4.15 20.01
N VAL A 88 -1.49 -2.97 19.94
CA VAL A 88 -2.65 -2.58 20.77
C VAL A 88 -3.86 -3.48 20.50
N PHE A 89 -4.21 -3.71 19.24
CA PHE A 89 -5.30 -4.63 18.91
C PHE A 89 -5.01 -6.08 19.29
N SER A 90 -3.73 -6.47 19.33
CA SER A 90 -3.34 -7.82 19.80
C SER A 90 -3.49 -8.02 21.31
N LEU A 91 -3.65 -6.95 22.09
CA LEU A 91 -3.94 -7.00 23.52
C LEU A 91 -5.42 -7.21 23.82
N LEU A 92 -6.31 -7.08 22.81
CA LEU A 92 -7.74 -7.31 23.00
C LEU A 92 -7.99 -8.77 23.41
N PRO A 93 -8.85 -9.00 24.41
CA PRO A 93 -9.19 -10.34 24.86
C PRO A 93 -9.91 -11.11 23.74
N ALA A 94 -9.51 -12.35 23.49
CA ALA A 94 -10.12 -13.21 22.48
C ALA A 94 -11.43 -13.87 23.00
N THR A 95 -12.29 -13.09 23.68
CA THR A 95 -13.52 -13.57 24.31
C THR A 95 -14.73 -12.79 23.83
N GLY A 96 -15.91 -13.43 23.84
CA GLY A 96 -17.17 -12.77 23.46
C GLY A 96 -17.22 -12.38 21.98
N GLU A 97 -17.90 -11.27 21.69
CA GLU A 97 -18.12 -10.76 20.34
C GLU A 97 -16.82 -10.37 19.62
N PHE A 98 -15.76 -10.04 20.35
CA PHE A 98 -14.45 -9.67 19.83
C PHE A 98 -13.51 -10.84 19.52
N ALA A 99 -13.93 -12.09 19.80
CA ALA A 99 -13.07 -13.26 19.62
C ALA A 99 -12.55 -13.41 18.17
N MET A 100 -13.42 -13.15 17.19
CA MET A 100 -13.05 -13.20 15.76
C MET A 100 -12.04 -12.11 15.41
N VAL A 101 -12.28 -10.88 15.87
CA VAL A 101 -11.38 -9.74 15.64
C VAL A 101 -10.02 -9.99 16.28
N ALA A 102 -9.99 -10.48 17.53
CA ALA A 102 -8.75 -10.79 18.22
C ALA A 102 -7.95 -11.90 17.52
N ARG A 103 -8.61 -12.91 16.91
CA ARG A 103 -7.92 -13.91 16.06
C ARG A 103 -7.32 -13.28 14.82
N LEU A 104 -8.07 -12.44 14.10
CA LEU A 104 -7.58 -11.75 12.92
C LEU A 104 -6.38 -10.83 13.27
N MET A 105 -6.42 -10.14 14.41
CA MET A 105 -5.32 -9.29 14.86
C MET A 105 -4.05 -10.10 15.18
N ARG A 106 -4.18 -11.36 15.64
CA ARG A 106 -3.01 -12.26 15.76
C ARG A 106 -2.36 -12.53 14.41
N LEU A 107 -3.16 -12.80 13.35
CA LEU A 107 -2.66 -12.99 11.99
C LEU A 107 -1.94 -11.74 11.48
N LEU A 108 -2.50 -10.55 11.75
CA LEU A 108 -1.90 -9.28 11.31
C LEU A 108 -0.53 -8.99 11.94
N ARG A 109 -0.16 -9.69 13.03
CA ARG A 109 1.22 -9.58 13.57
C ARG A 109 2.28 -9.97 12.54
N VAL A 110 1.96 -10.93 11.65
CA VAL A 110 2.88 -11.35 10.58
C VAL A 110 3.09 -10.24 9.55
N VAL A 111 2.08 -9.39 9.33
CA VAL A 111 2.18 -8.26 8.39
C VAL A 111 3.20 -7.23 8.85
N ARG A 112 3.58 -7.20 10.14
CA ARG A 112 4.69 -6.39 10.67
C ARG A 112 6.05 -6.73 10.03
N LEU A 113 6.17 -7.87 9.33
CA LEU A 113 7.36 -8.18 8.55
C LEU A 113 7.62 -7.13 7.46
N ILE A 114 6.57 -6.50 6.95
CA ILE A 114 6.67 -5.42 5.95
C ILE A 114 7.36 -4.19 6.55
N SER A 115 7.01 -3.80 7.79
CA SER A 115 7.65 -2.67 8.46
C SER A 115 9.06 -2.98 8.95
N ALA A 116 9.32 -4.26 9.28
CA ALA A 116 10.59 -4.71 9.81
C ALA A 116 11.67 -4.87 8.73
N ILE A 117 11.32 -5.28 7.50
CA ILE A 117 12.28 -5.48 6.41
C ILE A 117 12.33 -4.22 5.53
N PRO A 118 13.50 -3.54 5.43
CA PRO A 118 13.62 -2.26 4.70
C PRO A 118 13.20 -2.36 3.23
N GLU A 119 13.51 -3.46 2.56
CA GLU A 119 13.19 -3.71 1.16
C GLU A 119 11.67 -3.82 0.95
N LEU A 120 10.97 -4.54 1.83
CA LEU A 120 9.52 -4.66 1.78
C LEU A 120 8.84 -3.33 2.11
N ARG A 121 9.36 -2.62 3.12
CA ARG A 121 8.90 -1.28 3.48
C ARG A 121 9.01 -0.32 2.29
N LEU A 122 10.12 -0.35 1.56
CA LEU A 122 10.32 0.47 0.38
C LEU A 122 9.29 0.16 -0.71
N ILE A 123 9.10 -1.13 -1.03
CA ILE A 123 8.12 -1.56 -2.03
C ILE A 123 6.72 -1.07 -1.68
N VAL A 124 6.27 -1.30 -0.44
CA VAL A 124 4.92 -0.90 -0.01
C VAL A 124 4.77 0.62 0.03
N THR A 125 5.80 1.35 0.49
CA THR A 125 5.79 2.82 0.48
C THR A 125 5.65 3.36 -0.94
N THR A 126 6.40 2.81 -1.89
CA THR A 126 6.32 3.20 -3.31
C THR A 126 4.92 2.93 -3.88
N LEU A 127 4.33 1.75 -3.58
CA LEU A 127 2.97 1.43 -4.01
C LEU A 127 1.94 2.42 -3.42
N ILE A 128 2.02 2.72 -2.12
CA ILE A 128 1.11 3.68 -1.48
C ILE A 128 1.27 5.07 -2.07
N ASN A 129 2.49 5.51 -2.32
CA ASN A 129 2.76 6.82 -2.91
C ASN A 129 2.27 6.94 -4.37
N SER A 130 2.11 5.82 -5.07
CA SER A 130 1.53 5.79 -6.43
C SER A 130 0.00 5.94 -6.44
N ILE A 131 -0.71 5.68 -5.31
CA ILE A 131 -2.18 5.74 -5.24
C ILE A 131 -2.74 7.12 -5.62
N PRO A 132 -2.20 8.27 -5.12
CA PRO A 132 -2.74 9.58 -5.45
C PRO A 132 -2.77 9.89 -6.96
N SER A 133 -1.76 9.46 -7.70
CA SER A 133 -1.70 9.66 -9.16
C SER A 133 -2.76 8.85 -9.91
N MET A 134 -3.20 7.73 -9.33
CA MET A 134 -4.20 6.84 -9.90
C MET A 134 -5.64 7.22 -9.53
N LEU A 135 -5.83 8.10 -8.55
CA LEU A 135 -7.15 8.41 -7.97
C LEU A 135 -8.18 8.85 -9.01
N HIS A 136 -7.79 9.67 -9.98
CA HIS A 136 -8.69 10.14 -11.03
C HIS A 136 -9.19 9.00 -11.94
N VAL A 137 -8.34 8.02 -12.22
CA VAL A 137 -8.70 6.85 -13.03
C VAL A 137 -9.60 5.91 -12.25
N VAL A 138 -9.29 5.68 -10.96
CA VAL A 138 -10.13 4.90 -10.05
C VAL A 138 -11.52 5.55 -9.91
N LEU A 139 -11.59 6.88 -9.78
CA LEU A 139 -12.86 7.61 -9.73
C LEU A 139 -13.66 7.43 -11.02
N LEU A 140 -13.03 7.61 -12.19
CA LEU A 140 -13.68 7.40 -13.49
C LEU A 140 -14.22 5.97 -13.59
N MET A 141 -13.40 4.98 -13.22
CA MET A 141 -13.81 3.57 -13.24
C MET A 141 -15.00 3.32 -12.30
N SER A 142 -14.98 3.90 -11.10
CA SER A 142 -16.08 3.78 -10.13
C SER A 142 -17.40 4.34 -10.69
N ILE A 143 -17.34 5.45 -11.41
CA ILE A 143 -18.52 6.05 -12.08
C ILE A 143 -19.06 5.11 -13.16
N ILE A 144 -18.18 4.55 -14.00
CA ILE A 144 -18.55 3.60 -15.03
C ILE A 144 -19.20 2.35 -14.41
N PHE A 145 -18.58 1.78 -13.38
CA PHE A 145 -19.14 0.64 -12.64
C PHE A 145 -20.53 0.94 -12.09
N TYR A 146 -20.69 2.10 -11.47
CA TYR A 146 -21.97 2.50 -10.89
C TYR A 146 -23.06 2.63 -11.96
N ILE A 147 -22.76 3.30 -13.08
CA ILE A 147 -23.72 3.47 -14.19
C ILE A 147 -24.12 2.09 -14.75
N TYR A 148 -23.14 1.24 -15.07
CA TYR A 148 -23.43 -0.09 -15.59
C TYR A 148 -24.13 -0.98 -14.56
N ALA A 149 -23.79 -0.88 -13.27
CA ALA A 149 -24.48 -1.63 -12.22
C ALA A 149 -25.96 -1.24 -12.10
N VAL A 150 -26.28 0.06 -12.18
CA VAL A 150 -27.67 0.54 -12.18
C VAL A 150 -28.41 0.08 -13.43
N ILE A 151 -27.79 0.18 -14.60
CA ILE A 151 -28.39 -0.31 -15.87
C ILE A 151 -28.59 -1.83 -15.79
N GLY A 152 -27.59 -2.59 -15.36
CA GLY A 152 -27.66 -4.05 -15.26
C GLY A 152 -28.72 -4.50 -14.25
N TYR A 153 -28.81 -3.83 -13.10
CA TYR A 153 -29.90 -4.07 -12.16
C TYR A 153 -31.27 -3.92 -12.84
N HIS A 154 -31.53 -2.81 -13.53
CA HIS A 154 -32.82 -2.58 -14.16
C HIS A 154 -33.10 -3.52 -15.34
N LEU A 155 -32.09 -3.99 -16.04
CA LEU A 155 -32.28 -4.89 -17.17
C LEU A 155 -32.47 -6.35 -16.75
N PHE A 156 -31.81 -6.82 -15.69
CA PHE A 156 -31.62 -8.24 -15.43
C PHE A 156 -32.13 -8.74 -14.07
N HIS A 157 -32.50 -7.88 -13.11
CA HIS A 157 -32.81 -8.28 -11.73
C HIS A 157 -33.98 -9.27 -11.62
N ASP A 158 -34.97 -9.20 -12.49
CA ASP A 158 -36.13 -10.06 -12.48
C ASP A 158 -35.85 -11.45 -13.06
N HIS A 159 -34.88 -11.55 -13.96
CA HIS A 159 -34.58 -12.79 -14.71
C HIS A 159 -33.35 -13.51 -14.17
N ASP A 160 -32.36 -12.75 -13.63
CA ASP A 160 -31.17 -13.31 -13.00
C ASP A 160 -30.91 -12.66 -11.63
N PRO A 161 -31.70 -12.99 -10.61
CA PRO A 161 -31.55 -12.46 -9.27
C PRO A 161 -30.24 -12.88 -8.59
N THR A 162 -29.56 -13.91 -9.09
CA THR A 162 -28.29 -14.37 -8.56
C THR A 162 -27.20 -13.33 -8.74
N HIS A 163 -27.18 -12.67 -9.88
CA HIS A 163 -26.15 -11.69 -10.25
C HIS A 163 -26.62 -10.23 -10.08
N TRP A 164 -27.96 -9.96 -10.17
CA TRP A 164 -28.47 -8.59 -10.35
C TRP A 164 -29.53 -8.14 -9.35
N ARG A 165 -29.94 -8.95 -8.34
CA ARG A 165 -31.06 -8.59 -7.44
C ARG A 165 -30.80 -7.34 -6.57
N THR A 166 -29.56 -6.93 -6.36
CA THR A 166 -29.18 -5.72 -5.61
C THR A 166 -28.05 -4.99 -6.32
N LEU A 167 -27.93 -3.67 -6.06
CA LEU A 167 -26.84 -2.87 -6.59
C LEU A 167 -25.46 -3.44 -6.18
N GLY A 168 -25.33 -3.93 -4.95
CA GLY A 168 -24.09 -4.55 -4.46
C GLY A 168 -23.70 -5.81 -5.24
N LEU A 169 -24.68 -6.68 -5.54
CA LEU A 169 -24.45 -7.87 -6.38
C LEU A 169 -24.13 -7.48 -7.83
N ALA A 170 -24.82 -6.48 -8.38
CA ALA A 170 -24.53 -5.99 -9.72
C ALA A 170 -23.09 -5.45 -9.83
N LEU A 171 -22.61 -4.68 -8.82
CA LEU A 171 -21.22 -4.22 -8.75
C LEU A 171 -20.23 -5.40 -8.65
N LEU A 172 -20.54 -6.41 -7.85
CA LEU A 172 -19.70 -7.61 -7.71
C LEU A 172 -19.66 -8.41 -9.03
N THR A 173 -20.79 -8.53 -9.70
CA THR A 173 -20.87 -9.18 -11.03
C THR A 173 -20.03 -8.42 -12.06
N LEU A 174 -20.13 -7.10 -12.09
CA LEU A 174 -19.31 -6.28 -12.98
C LEU A 174 -17.81 -6.36 -12.64
N PHE A 175 -17.47 -6.52 -11.37
CA PHE A 175 -16.09 -6.78 -10.97
C PHE A 175 -15.57 -8.09 -11.56
N ARG A 176 -16.35 -9.16 -11.57
CA ARG A 176 -16.02 -10.41 -12.29
C ARG A 176 -15.86 -10.17 -13.80
N VAL A 177 -16.81 -9.46 -14.39
CA VAL A 177 -16.81 -9.17 -15.84
C VAL A 177 -15.56 -8.37 -16.26
N VAL A 178 -15.13 -7.35 -15.48
CA VAL A 178 -13.95 -6.55 -15.81
C VAL A 178 -12.63 -7.30 -15.65
N THR A 179 -12.59 -8.29 -14.73
CA THR A 179 -11.44 -9.20 -14.58
C THR A 179 -11.44 -10.30 -15.65
N LEU A 180 -12.42 -10.30 -16.54
CA LEU A 180 -12.64 -11.28 -17.62
C LEU A 180 -12.90 -12.70 -17.10
N GLU A 181 -13.30 -12.84 -15.84
CA GLU A 181 -13.64 -14.11 -15.21
C GLU A 181 -15.12 -14.42 -15.48
N ASP A 182 -15.39 -15.55 -16.13
CA ASP A 182 -16.74 -16.11 -16.43
C ASP A 182 -17.75 -15.09 -17.02
N TRP A 183 -17.25 -13.99 -17.59
CA TRP A 183 -18.13 -12.94 -18.11
C TRP A 183 -19.05 -13.43 -19.23
N THR A 184 -18.61 -14.40 -20.02
CA THR A 184 -19.39 -15.00 -21.09
C THR A 184 -20.56 -15.80 -20.54
N ASP A 185 -20.40 -16.50 -19.42
CA ASP A 185 -21.45 -17.31 -18.82
C ASP A 185 -22.56 -16.43 -18.27
N VAL A 186 -22.21 -15.33 -17.59
CA VAL A 186 -23.18 -14.32 -17.15
C VAL A 186 -23.89 -13.69 -18.35
N MET A 187 -23.16 -13.39 -19.44
CA MET A 187 -23.72 -12.86 -20.67
C MET A 187 -24.70 -13.86 -21.33
N TYR A 188 -24.32 -15.14 -21.47
CA TYR A 188 -25.19 -16.14 -22.08
C TYR A 188 -26.44 -16.39 -21.24
N THR A 189 -26.34 -16.40 -19.93
CA THR A 189 -27.51 -16.48 -19.02
C THR A 189 -28.47 -15.32 -19.28
N ALA A 190 -27.96 -14.09 -19.43
CA ALA A 190 -28.80 -12.94 -19.77
C ALA A 190 -29.39 -13.02 -21.21
N MET A 191 -28.67 -13.61 -22.14
CA MET A 191 -29.11 -13.79 -23.52
C MET A 191 -30.24 -14.84 -23.67
N GLU A 192 -30.40 -15.77 -22.73
CA GLU A 192 -31.55 -16.69 -22.72
C GLU A 192 -32.88 -15.93 -22.66
N TRP A 193 -32.89 -14.80 -22.00
CA TRP A 193 -34.05 -13.94 -21.88
C TRP A 193 -34.06 -12.81 -22.95
N ASN A 194 -32.93 -12.14 -23.19
CA ASN A 194 -32.82 -11.05 -24.17
C ASN A 194 -31.63 -11.29 -25.12
N PRO A 195 -31.87 -11.68 -26.36
CA PRO A 195 -30.80 -11.94 -27.33
C PRO A 195 -29.82 -10.77 -27.56
N TYR A 196 -30.22 -9.54 -27.24
CA TYR A 196 -29.37 -8.34 -27.38
C TYR A 196 -28.56 -8.02 -26.11
N ALA A 197 -28.64 -8.81 -25.04
CA ALA A 197 -27.91 -8.59 -23.81
C ALA A 197 -26.39 -8.53 -24.02
N TRP A 198 -25.85 -9.23 -25.01
CA TRP A 198 -24.43 -9.21 -25.36
C TRP A 198 -23.88 -7.78 -25.58
N ILE A 199 -24.71 -6.84 -26.09
CA ILE A 199 -24.30 -5.45 -26.33
C ILE A 199 -23.89 -4.79 -25.02
N TYR A 200 -24.67 -5.02 -23.95
CA TYR A 200 -24.35 -4.49 -22.62
C TYR A 200 -23.01 -5.04 -22.11
N PHE A 201 -22.81 -6.37 -22.14
CA PHE A 201 -21.60 -7.01 -21.63
C PHE A 201 -20.37 -6.64 -22.45
N VAL A 202 -20.45 -6.73 -23.79
CA VAL A 202 -19.34 -6.37 -24.66
C VAL A 202 -18.97 -4.90 -24.53
N SER A 203 -19.95 -3.99 -24.45
CA SER A 203 -19.67 -2.56 -24.25
C SER A 203 -18.95 -2.31 -22.91
N PHE A 204 -19.37 -2.99 -21.83
CA PHE A 204 -18.70 -2.88 -20.54
C PHE A 204 -17.27 -3.44 -20.57
N VAL A 205 -17.06 -4.61 -21.17
CA VAL A 205 -15.72 -5.21 -21.33
C VAL A 205 -14.80 -4.29 -22.11
N VAL A 206 -15.27 -3.76 -23.26
CA VAL A 206 -14.46 -2.84 -24.08
C VAL A 206 -14.08 -1.58 -23.31
N VAL A 207 -15.05 -0.93 -22.66
CA VAL A 207 -14.80 0.29 -21.88
C VAL A 207 -13.92 -0.01 -20.67
N GLY A 208 -14.21 -1.08 -19.92
CA GLY A 208 -13.43 -1.49 -18.75
C GLY A 208 -12.00 -1.84 -19.12
N THR A 209 -11.78 -2.65 -20.13
CA THR A 209 -10.45 -3.02 -20.61
C THR A 209 -9.67 -1.80 -21.09
N PHE A 210 -10.31 -0.88 -21.83
CA PHE A 210 -9.67 0.36 -22.26
C PHE A 210 -9.19 1.20 -21.07
N VAL A 211 -10.02 1.35 -20.01
CA VAL A 211 -9.65 2.11 -18.81
C VAL A 211 -8.52 1.41 -18.06
N VAL A 212 -8.59 0.08 -17.88
CA VAL A 212 -7.55 -0.71 -17.18
C VAL A 212 -6.20 -0.64 -17.92
N VAL A 213 -6.21 -0.79 -19.25
CA VAL A 213 -4.97 -0.68 -20.06
C VAL A 213 -4.37 0.71 -19.97
N ASN A 214 -5.19 1.77 -20.07
CA ASN A 214 -4.71 3.15 -19.93
C ASN A 214 -4.18 3.42 -18.52
N LEU A 215 -4.78 2.84 -17.47
CA LEU A 215 -4.27 2.92 -16.11
C LEU A 215 -2.88 2.27 -16.01
N PHE A 216 -2.70 1.07 -16.56
CA PHE A 216 -1.42 0.38 -16.58
C PHE A 216 -0.34 1.21 -17.29
N ILE A 217 -0.66 1.77 -18.45
CA ILE A 217 0.25 2.64 -19.20
C ILE A 217 0.61 3.89 -18.37
N ALA A 218 -0.36 4.53 -17.73
CA ALA A 218 -0.11 5.71 -16.90
C ALA A 218 0.83 5.41 -15.73
N VAL A 219 0.66 4.26 -15.06
CA VAL A 219 1.54 3.83 -13.96
C VAL A 219 2.96 3.57 -14.47
N VAL A 220 3.10 2.87 -15.59
CA VAL A 220 4.42 2.58 -16.19
C VAL A 220 5.12 3.88 -16.59
N LEU A 221 4.41 4.82 -17.23
CA LEU A 221 5.00 6.10 -17.63
C LEU A 221 5.44 6.94 -16.43
N ASN A 222 4.62 7.01 -15.35
CA ASN A 222 5.02 7.73 -14.14
C ASN A 222 6.29 7.17 -13.52
N ASN A 223 6.41 5.83 -13.42
CA ASN A 223 7.60 5.18 -12.89
C ASN A 223 8.84 5.45 -13.75
N LEU A 224 8.67 5.47 -15.08
CA LEU A 224 9.76 5.80 -16.01
C LEU A 224 10.18 7.26 -15.90
N ASP A 225 9.24 8.17 -15.72
CA ASP A 225 9.52 9.60 -15.55
C ASP A 225 10.24 9.88 -14.23
N GLU A 226 9.84 9.24 -13.13
CA GLU A 226 10.54 9.33 -11.84
C GLU A 226 11.98 8.81 -11.96
N ALA A 227 12.18 7.62 -12.52
CA ALA A 227 13.52 7.04 -12.73
C ALA A 227 14.38 7.92 -13.64
N LYS A 228 13.78 8.53 -14.67
CA LYS A 228 14.47 9.46 -15.57
C LYS A 228 14.87 10.76 -14.85
N GLN A 229 13.99 11.28 -14.01
CA GLN A 229 14.29 12.48 -13.22
C GLN A 229 15.40 12.25 -12.18
N GLU A 230 15.38 11.07 -11.50
CA GLU A 230 16.47 10.69 -10.59
C GLU A 230 17.81 10.60 -11.34
N ARG A 231 17.83 9.95 -12.49
CA ARG A 231 19.03 9.84 -13.30
C ARG A 231 19.53 11.20 -13.83
N LEU A 232 18.62 12.11 -14.18
CA LEU A 232 18.99 13.46 -14.57
C LEU A 232 19.57 14.25 -13.39
N LYS A 233 19.05 14.09 -12.18
CA LYS A 233 19.61 14.71 -10.96
C LYS A 233 21.00 14.17 -10.63
N GLU A 234 21.24 12.88 -10.83
CA GLU A 234 22.57 12.27 -10.67
C GLU A 234 23.58 12.79 -11.70
N LEU A 235 23.15 12.94 -12.95
CA LEU A 235 24.00 13.43 -14.05
C LEU A 235 24.22 14.94 -14.06
N SER A 236 23.33 15.68 -13.45
CA SER A 236 23.40 17.15 -13.33
C SER A 236 23.24 17.54 -11.86
N PRO A 237 24.26 17.28 -11.02
CA PRO A 237 24.22 17.74 -9.64
C PRO A 237 23.98 19.25 -9.64
N VAL A 238 23.07 19.70 -8.78
CA VAL A 238 22.79 21.13 -8.61
C VAL A 238 24.12 21.80 -8.29
N PRO A 239 24.59 22.76 -9.13
CA PRO A 239 25.87 23.39 -8.91
C PRO A 239 25.90 24.02 -7.51
N SER A 240 26.99 23.81 -6.82
CA SER A 240 27.16 24.36 -5.48
C SER A 240 27.04 25.88 -5.51
N ARG A 241 26.66 26.51 -4.39
CA ARG A 241 26.58 27.96 -4.28
C ARG A 241 27.90 28.65 -4.77
N ASP A 242 29.04 28.02 -4.52
CA ASP A 242 30.34 28.54 -4.90
C ASP A 242 30.61 28.42 -6.41
N GLU A 243 30.09 27.36 -7.05
CA GLU A 243 30.12 27.23 -8.51
C GLU A 243 29.23 28.25 -9.19
N LEU A 244 28.01 28.47 -8.73
CA LEU A 244 27.13 29.52 -9.23
C LEU A 244 27.75 30.93 -9.06
N LEU A 245 28.38 31.20 -7.93
CA LEU A 245 29.09 32.48 -7.71
C LEU A 245 30.28 32.63 -8.64
N ARG A 246 31.00 31.57 -9.00
CA ARG A 246 32.08 31.62 -10.00
C ARG A 246 31.54 31.91 -11.40
N GLU A 247 30.47 31.24 -11.81
CA GLU A 247 29.81 31.46 -13.10
C GLU A 247 29.27 32.91 -13.24
N VAL A 248 28.61 33.42 -12.19
CA VAL A 248 28.13 34.80 -12.16
C VAL A 248 29.29 35.79 -12.31
N ARG A 249 30.41 35.58 -11.60
CA ARG A 249 31.60 36.43 -11.71
C ARG A 249 32.22 36.40 -13.12
N ALA A 250 32.37 35.20 -13.70
CA ALA A 250 32.90 35.02 -15.04
C ALA A 250 32.02 35.71 -16.10
N THR A 251 30.70 35.64 -15.93
CA THR A 251 29.72 36.31 -16.82
C THR A 251 29.83 37.82 -16.68
N GLN A 252 29.96 38.34 -15.44
CA GLN A 252 30.16 39.79 -15.20
C GLN A 252 31.45 40.29 -15.81
N GLU A 253 32.56 39.58 -15.70
CA GLU A 253 33.81 39.92 -16.33
C GLU A 253 33.72 39.94 -17.86
N THR A 254 33.01 38.99 -18.44
CA THR A 254 32.81 38.93 -19.90
C THR A 254 31.95 40.08 -20.38
N LEU A 255 30.89 40.43 -19.66
CA LEU A 255 30.05 41.59 -19.93
C LEU A 255 30.85 42.90 -19.85
N LYS A 256 31.71 43.06 -18.84
CA LYS A 256 32.58 44.22 -18.71
C LYS A 256 33.55 44.35 -19.88
N ARG A 257 34.18 43.27 -20.29
CA ARG A 257 35.07 43.26 -21.48
C ARG A 257 34.33 43.61 -22.76
N LEU A 258 33.11 43.19 -22.94
CA LEU A 258 32.26 43.54 -24.09
C LEU A 258 31.88 45.02 -24.06
N HIS A 259 31.55 45.54 -22.89
CA HIS A 259 31.26 46.95 -22.69
C HIS A 259 32.48 47.84 -23.03
N ASP A 260 33.67 47.54 -22.50
CA ASP A 260 34.92 48.22 -22.78
C ASP A 260 35.32 48.17 -24.27
N ARG A 261 34.90 47.14 -25.01
CA ARG A 261 35.11 47.03 -26.46
C ARG A 261 34.13 47.92 -27.25
N LEU A 262 32.89 48.01 -26.81
CA LEU A 262 31.89 48.88 -27.44
C LEU A 262 32.25 50.38 -27.27
N GLU A 263 32.70 50.80 -26.07
CA GLU A 263 33.16 52.14 -25.83
C GLU A 263 34.39 52.54 -26.69
N LYS A 264 35.20 51.59 -27.14
CA LYS A 264 36.35 51.85 -28.02
C LYS A 264 35.99 51.88 -29.50
N LEU A 265 34.73 51.58 -29.85
CA LEU A 265 34.23 51.61 -31.22
C LEU A 265 33.39 52.86 -31.53
N GLU A 266 33.04 53.62 -30.46
CA GLU A 266 32.54 55.03 -30.55
C GLU A 266 33.71 56.01 -30.56
#